data_783e62b05faad1f3a604043eed823588
#
_entry.id   783e62b05faad1f3a604043eed823588
#
_cell.length_a   1.000
_cell.length_b   1.000
_cell.length_c   1.000
_cell.angle_alpha   90.00
_cell.angle_beta   90.00
_cell.angle_gamma   90.00
#
_symmetry.space_group_name_H-M   'P 1'
#
loop_
_entity.id
_entity.type
_entity.pdbx_description
1 polymer ?
#
loop_
_entity_poly.entity_id
_entity_poly.type
_entity_poly.pdbx_seq_one_letter_code
_entity_poly.pdbx_strand_id
1 'polypeptide(L)'
;MFQFAPTFKRTEANISKLKTVKSVIPIQIKCAFEFRDLEWYKSDEIMTDLFSDNWTQVILTVPELRHQDKFNFGNLPGGIHIGVINPNFIYLRFHGTTDYSSGTYGSGRMLEMLELVNNINPKVLCAYFNNTDSWTLLPFNNLEADYTDGTAVGVQLTPSSIYDAKLLSVFLK
;
A
#
# COMPACT_ATOMS: atom_id res chain seq x y z
N MET A 1 1.46 -8.52 -9.21
CA MET A 1 2.03 -8.42 -7.85
C MET A 1 2.15 -9.81 -7.26
N PHE A 2 3.23 -10.05 -6.51
CA PHE A 2 3.48 -11.27 -5.73
C PHE A 2 3.40 -10.93 -4.25
N GLN A 3 2.59 -11.66 -3.50
CA GLN A 3 2.50 -11.53 -2.05
C GLN A 3 3.05 -12.80 -1.41
N PHE A 4 4.01 -12.65 -0.51
CA PHE A 4 4.64 -13.75 0.19
C PHE A 4 4.06 -13.98 1.58
N ALA A 5 3.98 -15.23 1.97
CA ALA A 5 3.56 -15.60 3.32
C ALA A 5 4.56 -15.10 4.38
N PRO A 6 4.15 -14.90 5.65
CA PRO A 6 5.04 -14.52 6.74
C PRO A 6 6.21 -15.47 7.00
N THR A 7 6.08 -16.71 6.55
CA THR A 7 7.14 -17.74 6.63
C THR A 7 8.24 -17.60 5.58
N PHE A 8 8.01 -16.76 4.55
CA PHE A 8 9.03 -16.47 3.53
C PHE A 8 10.03 -15.45 4.09
N LYS A 9 10.96 -15.96 4.90
CA LYS A 9 11.98 -15.15 5.58
C LYS A 9 13.08 -14.70 4.62
N ARG A 10 13.72 -13.58 4.94
CA ARG A 10 14.88 -13.09 4.21
C ARG A 10 16.10 -13.95 4.54
N THR A 11 16.32 -15.00 3.76
CA THR A 11 17.47 -15.90 3.82
C THR A 11 18.17 -15.90 2.47
N GLU A 12 19.45 -16.31 2.44
CA GLU A 12 20.22 -16.46 1.20
C GLU A 12 19.48 -17.36 0.20
N ALA A 13 18.89 -18.47 0.67
CA ALA A 13 18.14 -19.37 -0.18
C ALA A 13 16.93 -18.70 -0.83
N ASN A 14 16.19 -17.87 -0.10
CA ASN A 14 15.03 -17.18 -0.64
C ASN A 14 15.42 -15.99 -1.54
N ILE A 15 16.51 -15.30 -1.23
CA ILE A 15 17.10 -14.29 -2.12
C ILE A 15 17.52 -14.95 -3.44
N SER A 16 18.19 -16.10 -3.39
CA SER A 16 18.57 -16.85 -4.60
C SER A 16 17.39 -17.26 -5.44
N LYS A 17 16.27 -17.70 -4.81
CA LYS A 17 15.02 -18.00 -5.53
C LYS A 17 14.48 -16.76 -6.26
N LEU A 18 14.45 -15.59 -5.60
CA LEU A 18 14.01 -14.36 -6.25
C LEU A 18 14.91 -13.95 -7.41
N LYS A 19 16.24 -14.10 -7.28
CA LYS A 19 17.18 -13.87 -8.38
C LYS A 19 16.92 -14.82 -9.55
N THR A 20 16.64 -16.10 -9.29
CA THR A 20 16.24 -17.05 -10.32
C THR A 20 14.93 -16.64 -11.00
N VAL A 21 13.92 -16.22 -10.23
CA VAL A 21 12.67 -15.70 -10.80
C VAL A 21 12.92 -14.47 -11.66
N LYS A 22 13.80 -13.54 -11.21
CA LYS A 22 14.16 -12.33 -11.97
C LYS A 22 14.82 -12.68 -13.31
N SER A 23 15.62 -13.73 -13.37
CA SER A 23 16.29 -14.14 -14.60
C SER A 23 15.37 -14.74 -15.66
N VAL A 24 14.17 -15.20 -15.29
CA VAL A 24 13.21 -15.83 -16.22
C VAL A 24 12.02 -14.95 -16.57
N ILE A 25 11.70 -13.95 -15.76
CA ILE A 25 10.65 -13.00 -16.07
C ILE A 25 11.16 -12.00 -17.11
N PRO A 26 10.44 -11.80 -18.24
CA PRO A 26 10.83 -10.80 -19.22
C PRO A 26 10.97 -9.40 -18.62
N ILE A 27 12.06 -8.70 -18.94
CA ILE A 27 12.41 -7.42 -18.33
C ILE A 27 11.33 -6.32 -18.50
N GLN A 28 10.51 -6.41 -19.52
CA GLN A 28 9.41 -5.45 -19.75
C GLN A 28 8.24 -5.62 -18.79
N ILE A 29 8.18 -6.73 -18.04
CA ILE A 29 7.08 -6.99 -17.10
C ILE A 29 7.36 -6.32 -15.77
N LYS A 30 6.49 -5.39 -15.38
CA LYS A 30 6.54 -4.76 -14.05
C LYS A 30 6.04 -5.71 -12.98
N CYS A 31 6.88 -5.96 -11.98
CA CYS A 31 6.58 -6.86 -10.85
C CYS A 31 6.70 -6.13 -9.52
N ALA A 32 5.67 -6.21 -8.70
CA ALA A 32 5.67 -5.70 -7.33
C ALA A 32 5.65 -6.87 -6.33
N PHE A 33 6.48 -6.78 -5.29
CA PHE A 33 6.72 -7.84 -4.31
C PHE A 33 6.38 -7.34 -2.92
N GLU A 34 5.37 -7.96 -2.30
CA GLU A 34 4.96 -7.68 -0.94
C GLU A 34 5.46 -8.77 0.00
N PHE A 35 6.17 -8.35 1.04
CA PHE A 35 6.70 -9.23 2.07
C PHE A 35 5.98 -9.03 3.40
N ARG A 36 5.94 -10.07 4.21
CA ARG A 36 5.33 -10.12 5.54
C ARG A 36 6.36 -10.41 6.64
N ASP A 37 7.62 -10.15 6.36
CA ASP A 37 8.74 -10.26 7.30
C ASP A 37 9.59 -9.00 7.23
N LEU A 38 9.83 -8.39 8.41
CA LEU A 38 10.49 -7.10 8.55
C LEU A 38 11.91 -7.06 7.94
N GLU A 39 12.59 -8.20 7.97
CA GLU A 39 13.96 -8.28 7.42
C GLU A 39 14.03 -7.94 5.93
N TRP A 40 12.95 -8.15 5.17
CA TRP A 40 12.90 -7.77 3.76
C TRP A 40 12.90 -6.26 3.52
N TYR A 41 12.51 -5.46 4.53
CA TYR A 41 12.46 -3.99 4.44
C TYR A 41 13.78 -3.30 4.80
N LYS A 42 14.82 -4.06 5.13
CA LYS A 42 16.18 -3.53 5.31
C LYS A 42 16.80 -3.27 3.95
N SER A 43 17.19 -2.01 3.70
CA SER A 43 17.86 -1.63 2.47
C SER A 43 19.34 -1.98 2.54
N ASP A 44 19.81 -2.68 1.51
CA ASP A 44 21.22 -2.97 1.25
C ASP A 44 21.46 -3.16 -0.25
N GLU A 45 22.69 -3.40 -0.65
CA GLU A 45 23.08 -3.55 -2.04
C GLU A 45 22.35 -4.70 -2.74
N ILE A 46 22.18 -5.84 -2.05
CA ILE A 46 21.48 -7.01 -2.59
C ILE A 46 20.02 -6.67 -2.92
N MET A 47 19.35 -5.95 -2.00
CA MET A 47 17.96 -5.54 -2.19
C MET A 47 17.82 -4.47 -3.27
N THR A 48 18.79 -3.55 -3.36
CA THR A 48 18.84 -2.53 -4.41
C THR A 48 18.99 -3.14 -5.79
N ASP A 49 19.86 -4.14 -5.94
CA ASP A 49 20.00 -4.89 -7.19
C ASP A 49 18.75 -5.70 -7.54
N LEU A 50 18.15 -6.36 -6.55
CA LEU A 50 16.96 -7.17 -6.75
C LEU A 50 15.75 -6.35 -7.19
N PHE A 51 15.53 -5.18 -6.56
CA PHE A 51 14.40 -4.28 -6.84
C PHE A 51 14.81 -3.09 -7.70
N SER A 52 15.40 -3.38 -8.83
CA SER A 52 15.78 -2.44 -9.88
C SER A 52 14.90 -2.61 -11.13
N ASP A 53 15.06 -1.77 -12.11
CA ASP A 53 14.37 -1.79 -13.41
C ASP A 53 12.83 -1.81 -13.27
N ASN A 54 12.19 -2.89 -13.65
CA ASN A 54 10.75 -3.09 -13.59
C ASN A 54 10.27 -3.90 -12.36
N TRP A 55 11.18 -4.14 -11.40
CA TRP A 55 10.85 -4.81 -10.15
C TRP A 55 10.82 -3.80 -9.00
N THR A 56 9.79 -3.84 -8.18
CA THR A 56 9.66 -2.97 -7.00
C THR A 56 9.23 -3.73 -5.77
N GLN A 57 9.72 -3.29 -4.64
CA GLN A 57 9.17 -3.70 -3.35
C GLN A 57 7.92 -2.88 -3.05
N VAL A 58 6.86 -3.53 -2.56
CA VAL A 58 5.63 -2.84 -2.18
C VAL A 58 5.89 -1.97 -0.95
N ILE A 59 5.53 -0.70 -1.04
CA ILE A 59 5.38 0.17 0.12
C ILE A 59 4.05 -0.20 0.77
N LEU A 60 4.13 -0.76 1.98
CA LEU A 60 3.02 -1.39 2.65
C LEU A 60 2.59 -0.59 3.87
N THR A 61 1.30 -0.33 4.01
CA THR A 61 0.75 0.15 5.26
C THR A 61 0.09 -0.99 6.03
N VAL A 62 0.43 -1.10 7.31
CA VAL A 62 -0.09 -2.12 8.22
C VAL A 62 -0.89 -1.43 9.32
N PRO A 63 -2.11 -1.90 9.67
CA PRO A 63 -2.92 -1.33 10.74
C PRO A 63 -2.18 -1.25 12.07
N GLU A 64 -2.39 -0.17 12.82
CA GLU A 64 -1.74 0.03 14.12
C GLU A 64 -2.39 -0.80 15.23
N LEU A 65 -3.70 -0.98 15.18
CA LEU A 65 -4.46 -1.77 16.14
C LEU A 65 -4.54 -3.23 15.70
N ARG A 66 -3.94 -4.12 16.51
CA ARG A 66 -3.63 -5.49 16.10
C ARG A 66 -4.25 -6.52 16.99
N HIS A 67 -5.50 -6.59 17.12
CA HIS A 67 -5.99 -7.64 18.01
C HIS A 67 -5.94 -9.05 17.43
N GLN A 68 -5.83 -9.24 16.10
CA GLN A 68 -5.96 -10.59 15.54
C GLN A 68 -5.07 -10.97 14.34
N ASP A 69 -4.30 -10.05 13.75
CA ASP A 69 -3.72 -10.32 12.43
C ASP A 69 -2.23 -10.65 12.37
N LYS A 70 -1.67 -11.25 13.42
CA LYS A 70 -0.31 -11.83 13.37
C LYS A 70 -0.13 -12.83 12.22
N PHE A 71 -1.21 -13.48 11.80
CA PHE A 71 -1.18 -14.45 10.72
C PHE A 71 -1.01 -13.80 9.34
N ASN A 72 -1.57 -12.61 9.14
CA ASN A 72 -1.52 -11.94 7.85
C ASN A 72 -0.27 -11.09 7.65
N PHE A 73 0.20 -10.39 8.69
CA PHE A 73 1.32 -9.46 8.60
C PHE A 73 2.64 -9.99 9.20
N GLY A 74 2.63 -11.17 9.79
CA GLY A 74 3.83 -11.77 10.37
C GLY A 74 4.40 -10.93 11.52
N ASN A 75 5.68 -10.54 11.39
CA ASN A 75 6.38 -9.71 12.38
C ASN A 75 6.43 -8.22 12.03
N LEU A 76 5.69 -7.79 10.99
CA LEU A 76 5.64 -6.37 10.63
C LEU A 76 4.91 -5.59 11.73
N PRO A 77 5.50 -4.52 12.28
CA PRO A 77 4.79 -3.61 13.18
C PRO A 77 3.71 -2.81 12.45
N GLY A 78 2.76 -2.20 13.18
CA GLY A 78 1.83 -1.23 12.61
C GLY A 78 2.57 -0.04 12.03
N GLY A 79 2.01 0.57 10.96
CA GLY A 79 2.62 1.71 10.31
C GLY A 79 2.98 1.47 8.84
N ILE A 80 3.89 2.30 8.33
CA ILE A 80 4.33 2.26 6.94
C ILE A 80 5.66 1.51 6.86
N HIS A 81 5.74 0.54 5.95
CA HIS A 81 6.96 -0.20 5.67
C HIS A 81 7.49 0.16 4.29
N ILE A 82 8.67 0.74 4.27
CA ILE A 82 9.38 1.17 3.08
C ILE A 82 10.72 0.44 3.06
N GLY A 83 10.95 -0.33 2.01
CA GLY A 83 12.24 -0.95 1.75
C GLY A 83 13.00 -0.18 0.67
N VAL A 84 13.52 -0.89 -0.32
CA VAL A 84 14.19 -0.26 -1.45
C VAL A 84 13.17 0.46 -2.33
N ILE A 85 13.45 1.72 -2.62
CA ILE A 85 12.64 2.56 -3.50
C ILE A 85 13.17 2.44 -4.93
N ASN A 86 12.30 2.02 -5.85
CA ASN A 86 12.57 2.04 -7.28
C ASN A 86 11.88 3.25 -7.92
N PRO A 87 12.62 4.28 -8.37
CA PRO A 87 12.02 5.48 -8.95
C PRO A 87 11.32 5.24 -10.30
N ASN A 88 11.55 4.11 -10.95
CA ASN A 88 10.86 3.78 -12.20
C ASN A 88 9.45 3.23 -11.96
N PHE A 89 9.22 2.62 -10.80
CA PHE A 89 7.95 1.97 -10.50
C PHE A 89 7.71 1.90 -8.99
N ILE A 90 6.69 2.60 -8.50
CA ILE A 90 6.22 2.51 -7.11
C ILE A 90 4.89 1.79 -7.04
N TYR A 91 4.76 0.90 -6.05
CA TYR A 91 3.54 0.20 -5.73
C TYR A 91 3.19 0.39 -4.26
N LEU A 92 2.10 1.11 -4.01
CA LEU A 92 1.56 1.36 -2.68
C LEU A 92 0.44 0.36 -2.38
N ARG A 93 0.40 -0.15 -1.15
CA ARG A 93 -0.71 -0.98 -0.69
C ARG A 93 -1.18 -0.59 0.70
N PHE A 94 -2.47 -0.28 0.80
CA PHE A 94 -3.13 0.24 1.97
C PHE A 94 -4.07 -0.82 2.56
N HIS A 95 -3.77 -1.33 3.78
CA HIS A 95 -4.53 -2.40 4.41
C HIS A 95 -5.51 -1.94 5.48
N GLY A 96 -5.69 -0.63 5.66
CA GLY A 96 -6.50 -0.05 6.71
C GLY A 96 -5.66 0.55 7.84
N THR A 97 -6.32 1.23 8.76
CA THR A 97 -5.67 1.96 9.87
C THR A 97 -6.03 1.40 11.22
N THR A 98 -7.24 0.87 11.39
CA THR A 98 -7.73 0.36 12.68
C THR A 98 -7.62 -1.14 12.80
N ASP A 99 -7.93 -1.87 11.74
CA ASP A 99 -7.82 -3.32 11.64
C ASP A 99 -7.57 -3.72 10.19
N TYR A 100 -7.38 -5.02 9.93
CA TYR A 100 -7.24 -5.53 8.57
C TYR A 100 -8.46 -5.15 7.72
N SER A 101 -8.19 -4.51 6.60
CA SER A 101 -9.20 -3.98 5.67
C SER A 101 -10.15 -2.92 6.25
N SER A 102 -9.87 -2.34 7.42
CA SER A 102 -10.75 -1.38 8.08
C SER A 102 -10.07 -0.05 8.38
N GLY A 103 -10.91 1.01 8.50
CA GLY A 103 -10.48 2.38 8.79
C GLY A 103 -10.11 3.18 7.55
N THR A 104 -10.12 4.50 7.69
CA THR A 104 -9.73 5.46 6.67
C THR A 104 -8.39 6.10 7.01
N TYR A 105 -7.60 6.39 6.01
CA TYR A 105 -6.34 7.11 6.17
C TYR A 105 -6.55 8.62 6.32
N GLY A 106 -7.63 9.14 5.72
CA GLY A 106 -7.93 10.57 5.73
C GLY A 106 -6.88 11.43 5.02
N SER A 107 -7.13 12.76 5.02
CA SER A 107 -6.28 13.70 4.27
C SER A 107 -4.85 13.76 4.80
N GLY A 108 -4.62 13.68 6.12
CA GLY A 108 -3.28 13.78 6.71
C GLY A 108 -2.35 12.68 6.20
N ARG A 109 -2.76 11.41 6.30
CA ARG A 109 -1.96 10.27 5.81
C ARG A 109 -1.80 10.28 4.29
N MET A 110 -2.83 10.71 3.56
CA MET A 110 -2.72 10.80 2.10
C MET A 110 -1.73 11.90 1.68
N LEU A 111 -1.65 13.02 2.42
CA LEU A 111 -0.63 14.05 2.19
C LEU A 111 0.78 13.54 2.49
N GLU A 112 1.00 12.83 3.59
CA GLU A 112 2.30 12.21 3.90
C GLU A 112 2.75 11.25 2.77
N MET A 113 1.83 10.42 2.26
CA MET A 113 2.13 9.55 1.13
C MET A 113 2.42 10.31 -0.15
N LEU A 114 1.70 11.40 -0.39
CA LEU A 114 1.93 12.27 -1.54
C LEU A 114 3.31 12.93 -1.48
N GLU A 115 3.72 13.43 -0.33
CA GLU A 115 5.05 14.01 -0.13
C GLU A 115 6.14 12.98 -0.44
N LEU A 116 5.98 11.74 0.05
CA LEU A 116 6.89 10.64 -0.28
C LEU A 116 6.95 10.41 -1.79
N VAL A 117 5.80 10.29 -2.45
CA VAL A 117 5.71 10.03 -3.90
C VAL A 117 6.31 11.19 -4.69
N ASN A 118 5.99 12.43 -4.33
CA ASN A 118 6.50 13.63 -5.02
C ASN A 118 8.03 13.77 -4.87
N ASN A 119 8.57 13.45 -3.71
CA ASN A 119 10.01 13.46 -3.49
C ASN A 119 10.75 12.42 -4.35
N ILE A 120 10.11 11.29 -4.65
CA ILE A 120 10.68 10.24 -5.49
C ILE A 120 10.45 10.56 -6.98
N ASN A 121 9.32 11.19 -7.32
CA ASN A 121 8.87 11.48 -8.68
C ASN A 121 8.90 10.22 -9.60
N PRO A 122 8.11 9.18 -9.28
CA PRO A 122 8.19 7.91 -9.98
C PRO A 122 7.62 8.01 -11.40
N LYS A 123 8.18 7.24 -12.34
CA LYS A 123 7.63 7.14 -13.70
C LYS A 123 6.26 6.44 -13.74
N VAL A 124 6.05 5.50 -12.84
CA VAL A 124 4.78 4.75 -12.69
C VAL A 124 4.45 4.61 -11.22
N LEU A 125 3.23 4.98 -10.86
CA LEU A 125 2.67 4.80 -9.53
C LEU A 125 1.42 3.93 -9.61
N CYS A 126 1.39 2.86 -8.79
CA CYS A 126 0.19 2.07 -8.54
C CYS A 126 -0.18 2.17 -7.06
N ALA A 127 -1.44 2.43 -6.76
CA ALA A 127 -1.95 2.47 -5.40
C ALA A 127 -3.18 1.56 -5.26
N TYR A 128 -3.13 0.66 -4.28
CA TYR A 128 -4.21 -0.28 -3.98
C TYR A 128 -4.72 -0.11 -2.56
N PHE A 129 -6.02 0.09 -2.45
CA PHE A 129 -6.72 0.31 -1.19
C PHE A 129 -7.53 -0.93 -0.82
N ASN A 130 -7.14 -1.58 0.27
CA ASN A 130 -7.79 -2.78 0.78
C ASN A 130 -8.66 -2.52 2.03
N ASN A 131 -8.85 -1.26 2.42
CA ASN A 131 -9.69 -0.87 3.55
C ASN A 131 -11.18 -0.81 3.16
N THR A 132 -11.70 -1.93 2.69
CA THR A 132 -13.06 -2.06 2.12
C THR A 132 -14.13 -2.37 3.16
N ASP A 133 -13.73 -2.82 4.36
CA ASP A 133 -14.65 -3.32 5.39
C ASP A 133 -15.18 -2.21 6.32
N SER A 134 -14.86 -0.96 6.03
CA SER A 134 -15.33 0.20 6.76
C SER A 134 -15.93 1.26 5.84
N TRP A 135 -16.78 2.09 6.43
CA TRP A 135 -17.45 3.20 5.77
C TRP A 135 -17.04 4.51 6.42
N THR A 136 -16.77 5.51 5.62
CA THR A 136 -16.42 6.84 6.08
C THR A 136 -17.63 7.77 5.96
N LEU A 137 -17.92 8.49 7.04
CA LEU A 137 -18.91 9.56 7.04
C LEU A 137 -18.29 10.79 6.38
N LEU A 138 -18.84 11.22 5.25
CA LEU A 138 -18.41 12.43 4.57
C LEU A 138 -19.29 13.61 4.96
N PRO A 139 -18.70 14.79 5.25
CA PRO A 139 -19.50 16.00 5.40
C PRO A 139 -20.18 16.34 4.06
N PHE A 140 -21.41 16.76 4.14
CA PHE A 140 -22.32 17.02 3.01
C PHE A 140 -21.79 17.99 1.95
N ASN A 141 -20.86 18.87 2.30
CA ASN A 141 -20.45 20.00 1.47
C ASN A 141 -19.51 19.66 0.29
N ASN A 142 -19.05 18.41 0.16
CA ASN A 142 -18.02 18.03 -0.79
C ASN A 142 -18.45 17.06 -1.89
N LEU A 143 -19.71 16.64 -1.92
CA LEU A 143 -20.24 15.77 -2.97
C LEU A 143 -21.64 16.25 -3.34
N GLU A 144 -21.91 16.42 -4.61
CA GLU A 144 -23.27 16.57 -5.11
C GLU A 144 -24.05 15.29 -4.78
N ALA A 145 -24.69 15.28 -3.64
CA ALA A 145 -25.53 14.17 -3.21
C ALA A 145 -26.96 14.49 -3.61
N ASP A 146 -27.44 13.79 -4.60
CA ASP A 146 -28.84 13.77 -4.98
C ASP A 146 -29.59 12.87 -3.99
N TYR A 147 -30.09 13.45 -2.88
CA TYR A 147 -30.92 12.75 -1.90
C TYR A 147 -32.36 13.20 -2.03
N THR A 148 -33.15 12.35 -2.65
CA THR A 148 -34.61 12.62 -2.85
C THR A 148 -35.49 12.06 -1.77
N ASP A 149 -34.99 11.36 -0.75
CA ASP A 149 -35.84 10.68 0.24
C ASP A 149 -35.93 11.33 1.63
N GLY A 150 -35.24 12.43 1.88
CA GLY A 150 -35.43 13.28 3.07
C GLY A 150 -35.02 12.68 4.42
N THR A 151 -34.36 11.54 4.47
CA THR A 151 -34.11 10.81 5.73
C THR A 151 -32.70 10.93 6.30
N ALA A 152 -31.74 11.51 5.61
CA ALA A 152 -30.41 11.73 6.14
C ALA A 152 -29.86 13.11 5.81
N VAL A 153 -30.14 14.06 6.62
CA VAL A 153 -29.59 15.41 6.51
C VAL A 153 -28.09 15.35 6.90
N GLY A 154 -27.22 15.42 5.92
CA GLY A 154 -25.85 15.85 6.16
C GLY A 154 -24.74 14.81 6.13
N VAL A 155 -25.00 13.52 5.85
CA VAL A 155 -23.91 12.51 5.85
C VAL A 155 -24.09 11.48 4.75
N GLN A 156 -23.06 11.31 3.91
CA GLN A 156 -22.99 10.23 2.94
C GLN A 156 -22.04 9.13 3.43
N LEU A 157 -22.48 7.88 3.37
CA LEU A 157 -21.62 6.73 3.60
C LEU A 157 -20.88 6.38 2.32
N THR A 158 -19.57 6.33 2.40
CA THR A 158 -18.69 5.92 1.30
C THR A 158 -17.69 4.88 1.82
N PRO A 159 -17.44 3.77 1.10
CA PRO A 159 -16.37 2.86 1.48
C PRO A 159 -15.05 3.60 1.67
N SER A 160 -14.36 3.34 2.79
CA SER A 160 -13.15 4.07 3.17
C SER A 160 -12.07 3.98 2.08
N SER A 161 -11.97 2.84 1.40
CA SER A 161 -11.05 2.66 0.27
C SER A 161 -11.32 3.62 -0.89
N ILE A 162 -12.59 3.86 -1.22
CA ILE A 162 -12.98 4.80 -2.29
C ILE A 162 -12.68 6.24 -1.87
N TYR A 163 -12.96 6.58 -0.61
CA TYR A 163 -12.66 7.90 -0.08
C TYR A 163 -11.17 8.21 -0.13
N ASP A 164 -10.34 7.32 0.41
CA ASP A 164 -8.89 7.48 0.44
C ASP A 164 -8.27 7.52 -0.96
N ALA A 165 -8.77 6.69 -1.89
CA ALA A 165 -8.34 6.70 -3.28
C ALA A 165 -8.67 8.03 -3.98
N LYS A 166 -9.85 8.61 -3.72
CA LYS A 166 -10.23 9.93 -4.24
C LYS A 166 -9.34 11.03 -3.66
N LEU A 167 -9.05 11.02 -2.35
CA LEU A 167 -8.12 11.97 -1.73
C LEU A 167 -6.76 11.92 -2.41
N LEU A 168 -6.17 10.73 -2.55
CA LEU A 168 -4.88 10.58 -3.21
C LEU A 168 -4.93 11.10 -4.66
N SER A 169 -5.99 10.82 -5.40
CA SER A 169 -6.14 11.25 -6.80
C SER A 169 -6.26 12.76 -6.96
N VAL A 170 -6.85 13.44 -5.99
CA VAL A 170 -6.94 14.92 -5.99
C VAL A 170 -5.58 15.55 -5.77
N PHE A 171 -4.76 14.97 -4.91
CA PHE A 171 -3.46 15.49 -4.57
C PHE A 171 -2.38 15.21 -5.63
N LEU A 172 -2.59 14.23 -6.52
CA LEU A 172 -1.66 13.88 -7.61
C LEU A 172 -1.84 14.74 -8.88
N LYS A 173 -2.77 15.68 -8.90
CA LYS A 173 -3.00 16.62 -9.99
C LYS A 173 -2.13 17.85 -9.85
#